data_92ef05a1ff7c0d774be91aa0dc005cc4
#
_entry.id   92ef05a1ff7c0d774be91aa0dc005cc4
#
_cell.length_a   1.000
_cell.length_b   1.000
_cell.length_c   1.000
_cell.angle_alpha   90.00
_cell.angle_beta   90.00
_cell.angle_gamma   90.00
#
_symmetry.space_group_name_H-M   'P 1'
#
loop_
_entity.id
_entity.type
_entity.pdbx_description
1 polymer ?
#
loop_
_entity_poly.entity_id
_entity_poly.type
_entity_poly.pdbx_seq_one_letter_code
_entity_poly.pdbx_strand_id
1 'polypeptide(L)'
;MQNGSRASLNAETNNIDCAFCQLSDIAANILKETTAFLVVADHAPLVEGHILIIPRRHYACYGEVPAELDAELLALKREVQEFFAQYYAPAVFWEHGVFRQTVFHAHLHCFPFGDTEYELAEGLHSLIVHPQDDIRAWYASRGPYFYMEDACHALLFAPEMDRYVHIIRDVLWHGVSLHSHQTEWRSQQQRYEEGGPLIRATKEKWRLFQQQGAAYANETGAG
;
A
#
# COMPACT_ATOMS: atom_id res chain seq x y z
N MET A 1 -36.02 36.57 -9.58
CA MET A 1 -34.69 37.07 -9.23
C MET A 1 -33.86 35.89 -8.72
N GLN A 2 -32.87 35.60 -9.49
CA GLN A 2 -31.91 34.53 -9.38
C GLN A 2 -31.06 34.68 -8.12
N ASN A 3 -30.70 33.57 -7.51
CA ASN A 3 -29.32 33.41 -7.06
C ASN A 3 -28.99 31.92 -7.03
N GLY A 4 -28.27 31.53 -8.08
CA GLY A 4 -27.58 30.27 -8.12
C GLY A 4 -26.38 30.32 -7.19
N SER A 5 -26.33 29.43 -6.24
CA SER A 5 -25.16 29.19 -5.44
C SER A 5 -24.28 28.18 -6.18
N ARG A 6 -23.22 28.68 -6.81
CA ARG A 6 -22.11 27.89 -7.32
C ARG A 6 -21.53 27.11 -6.15
N ALA A 7 -21.64 25.80 -6.19
CA ALA A 7 -20.81 24.92 -5.42
C ALA A 7 -19.35 25.20 -5.78
N SER A 8 -18.60 25.71 -4.83
CA SER A 8 -17.17 25.89 -4.91
C SER A 8 -16.53 24.50 -4.86
N LEU A 9 -16.11 24.02 -6.01
CA LEU A 9 -15.13 22.96 -6.13
C LEU A 9 -13.78 23.49 -5.65
N ASN A 10 -13.10 22.69 -4.84
CA ASN A 10 -11.68 22.74 -4.53
C ASN A 10 -11.23 23.62 -3.37
N ALA A 11 -11.05 22.98 -2.24
CA ALA A 11 -9.81 23.16 -1.51
C ALA A 11 -9.09 21.80 -1.53
N GLU A 12 -7.99 21.69 -2.27
CA GLU A 12 -6.98 20.68 -2.07
C GLU A 12 -6.51 20.84 -0.63
N THR A 13 -7.00 19.98 0.26
CA THR A 13 -6.55 19.96 1.64
C THR A 13 -5.22 19.20 1.69
N ASN A 14 -4.17 19.82 1.15
CA ASN A 14 -2.80 19.43 1.47
C ASN A 14 -2.55 19.78 2.93
N ASN A 15 -2.50 18.76 3.78
CA ASN A 15 -2.13 18.95 5.17
C ASN A 15 -0.63 19.20 5.24
N ILE A 16 -0.24 20.44 5.57
CA ILE A 16 1.17 20.87 5.64
C ILE A 16 2.01 20.09 6.66
N ASP A 17 1.40 19.44 7.62
CA ASP A 17 2.09 18.63 8.63
C ASP A 17 2.19 17.14 8.23
N CYS A 18 1.69 16.75 7.05
CA CYS A 18 1.69 15.37 6.59
C CYS A 18 2.87 15.10 5.65
N ALA A 19 3.73 14.15 6.00
CA ALA A 19 4.88 13.75 5.20
C ALA A 19 4.51 13.30 3.76
N PHE A 20 3.35 12.67 3.57
CA PHE A 20 2.90 12.23 2.24
C PHE A 20 2.22 13.33 1.42
N CYS A 21 1.76 14.40 2.05
CA CYS A 21 1.30 15.61 1.36
C CYS A 21 2.48 16.49 0.92
N GLN A 22 3.63 16.38 1.56
CA GLN A 22 4.85 17.08 1.20
C GLN A 22 5.66 16.24 0.20
N LEU A 23 5.38 16.43 -1.09
CA LEU A 23 6.01 15.65 -2.16
C LEU A 23 7.54 15.69 -2.12
N SER A 24 8.15 16.79 -1.62
CA SER A 24 9.60 16.90 -1.43
C SER A 24 10.20 15.77 -0.59
N ASP A 25 9.47 15.31 0.42
CA ASP A 25 9.96 14.32 1.39
C ASP A 25 9.99 12.90 0.82
N ILE A 26 9.11 12.62 -0.15
CA ILE A 26 8.98 11.31 -0.78
C ILE A 26 9.46 11.28 -2.24
N ALA A 27 9.73 12.44 -2.85
CA ALA A 27 10.04 12.58 -4.28
C ALA A 27 11.16 11.63 -4.75
N ALA A 28 12.22 11.49 -3.93
CA ALA A 28 13.35 10.64 -4.26
C ALA A 28 12.99 9.14 -4.37
N ASN A 29 11.87 8.72 -3.79
CA ASN A 29 11.43 7.33 -3.72
C ASN A 29 10.21 7.02 -4.58
N ILE A 30 9.68 8.00 -5.32
CA ILE A 30 8.56 7.79 -6.23
C ILE A 30 9.00 6.84 -7.36
N LEU A 31 8.24 5.78 -7.54
CA LEU A 31 8.39 4.78 -8.59
C LEU A 31 7.47 5.08 -9.79
N LYS A 32 6.27 5.55 -9.49
CA LYS A 32 5.26 5.92 -10.49
C LYS A 32 4.30 6.97 -9.92
N GLU A 33 3.87 7.85 -10.81
CA GLU A 33 2.81 8.82 -10.55
C GLU A 33 1.63 8.57 -11.49
N THR A 34 0.43 8.67 -10.95
CA THR A 34 -0.81 8.65 -11.71
C THR A 34 -1.64 9.90 -11.38
N THR A 35 -2.85 9.99 -11.92
CA THR A 35 -3.73 11.13 -11.65
C THR A 35 -4.09 11.25 -10.17
N ALA A 36 -4.41 10.12 -9.51
CA ALA A 36 -4.90 10.12 -8.15
C ALA A 36 -3.95 9.47 -7.13
N PHE A 37 -2.92 8.75 -7.57
CA PHE A 37 -2.04 7.99 -6.68
C PHE A 37 -0.56 8.20 -6.97
N LEU A 38 0.25 7.84 -5.96
CA LEU A 38 1.70 7.67 -6.04
C LEU A 38 2.04 6.22 -5.68
N VAL A 39 2.97 5.62 -6.40
CA VAL A 39 3.63 4.36 -6.04
C VAL A 39 5.03 4.72 -5.56
N VAL A 40 5.38 4.36 -4.34
CA VAL A 40 6.59 4.85 -3.65
C VAL A 40 7.34 3.67 -3.04
N ALA A 41 8.64 3.59 -3.21
CA ALA A 41 9.47 2.70 -2.38
C ALA A 41 9.49 3.24 -0.95
N ASP A 42 9.12 2.42 0.04
CA ASP A 42 9.07 2.86 1.44
C ASP A 42 10.46 3.38 1.88
N HIS A 43 10.46 4.50 2.61
CA HIS A 43 11.69 5.13 3.11
C HIS A 43 12.33 4.40 4.30
N ALA A 44 11.58 3.51 4.96
CA ALA A 44 12.03 2.65 6.05
C ALA A 44 11.64 1.18 5.77
N PRO A 45 12.11 0.60 4.64
CA PRO A 45 11.60 -0.66 4.13
C PRO A 45 11.88 -1.82 5.07
N LEU A 46 10.91 -2.72 5.20
CA LEU A 46 11.08 -3.99 5.91
C LEU A 46 11.95 -4.96 5.11
N VAL A 47 11.75 -4.99 3.81
CA VAL A 47 12.47 -5.84 2.85
C VAL A 47 12.68 -5.07 1.55
N GLU A 48 13.52 -5.60 0.68
CA GLU A 48 13.56 -5.16 -0.70
C GLU A 48 12.20 -5.43 -1.38
N GLY A 49 11.72 -4.49 -2.17
CA GLY A 49 10.38 -4.57 -2.75
C GLY A 49 9.25 -3.99 -1.88
N HIS A 50 9.52 -3.52 -0.66
CA HIS A 50 8.50 -2.84 0.14
C HIS A 50 8.06 -1.54 -0.54
N ILE A 51 6.85 -1.54 -1.07
CA ILE A 51 6.23 -0.44 -1.83
C ILE A 51 4.99 0.05 -1.11
N LEU A 52 4.68 1.35 -1.26
CA LEU A 52 3.44 1.98 -0.82
C LEU A 52 2.64 2.44 -2.03
N ILE A 53 1.32 2.25 -2.03
CA ILE A 53 0.38 2.96 -2.90
C ILE A 53 -0.30 4.01 -2.03
N ILE A 54 -0.18 5.29 -2.42
CA ILE A 54 -0.59 6.44 -1.62
C ILE A 54 -1.50 7.32 -2.47
N PRO A 55 -2.74 7.64 -2.06
CA PRO A 55 -3.54 8.62 -2.78
C PRO A 55 -2.89 10.01 -2.67
N ARG A 56 -2.88 10.78 -3.77
CA ARG A 56 -2.29 12.14 -3.79
C ARG A 56 -3.06 13.11 -2.91
N ARG A 57 -4.39 12.95 -2.84
CA ARG A 57 -5.24 13.70 -1.91
C ARG A 57 -5.17 13.09 -0.53
N HIS A 58 -5.17 13.95 0.48
CA HIS A 58 -5.16 13.51 1.87
C HIS A 58 -6.48 12.84 2.27
N TYR A 59 -6.38 11.56 2.64
CA TYR A 59 -7.42 10.76 3.29
C TYR A 59 -6.78 10.09 4.50
N ALA A 60 -7.51 9.87 5.59
CA ALA A 60 -6.96 9.23 6.77
C ALA A 60 -6.67 7.73 6.52
N CYS A 61 -7.52 7.06 5.75
CA CYS A 61 -7.39 5.65 5.36
C CYS A 61 -8.13 5.38 4.05
N TYR A 62 -8.00 4.16 3.50
CA TYR A 62 -8.72 3.76 2.29
C TYR A 62 -10.24 3.68 2.48
N GLY A 63 -10.73 3.61 3.71
CA GLY A 63 -12.14 3.76 4.03
C GLY A 63 -12.73 5.13 3.67
N GLU A 64 -11.90 6.16 3.49
CA GLU A 64 -12.29 7.51 3.04
C GLU A 64 -12.07 7.74 1.55
N VAL A 65 -11.32 6.85 0.88
CA VAL A 65 -11.03 7.01 -0.56
C VAL A 65 -12.31 6.74 -1.36
N PRO A 66 -12.74 7.68 -2.24
CA PRO A 66 -13.98 7.56 -2.97
C PRO A 66 -13.93 6.46 -4.04
N ALA A 67 -15.09 5.85 -4.33
CA ALA A 67 -15.22 4.71 -5.24
C ALA A 67 -14.78 5.02 -6.68
N GLU A 68 -14.84 6.27 -7.10
CA GLU A 68 -14.40 6.72 -8.42
C GLU A 68 -12.90 6.44 -8.66
N LEU A 69 -12.12 6.25 -7.60
CA LEU A 69 -10.69 5.96 -7.67
C LEU A 69 -10.37 4.44 -7.65
N ASP A 70 -11.35 3.58 -7.43
CA ASP A 70 -11.14 2.14 -7.31
C ASP A 70 -10.53 1.51 -8.56
N ALA A 71 -10.95 1.94 -9.74
CA ALA A 71 -10.43 1.39 -10.99
C ALA A 71 -8.92 1.67 -11.15
N GLU A 72 -8.47 2.88 -10.76
CA GLU A 72 -7.07 3.27 -10.79
C GLU A 72 -6.26 2.53 -9.71
N LEU A 73 -6.79 2.42 -8.49
CA LEU A 73 -6.18 1.64 -7.41
C LEU A 73 -5.99 0.16 -7.79
N LEU A 74 -7.04 -0.47 -8.35
CA LEU A 74 -6.98 -1.87 -8.79
C LEU A 74 -5.98 -2.09 -9.93
N ALA A 75 -5.85 -1.11 -10.85
CA ALA A 75 -4.84 -1.16 -11.89
C ALA A 75 -3.42 -1.10 -11.29
N LEU A 76 -3.19 -0.22 -10.30
CA LEU A 76 -1.90 -0.13 -9.61
C LEU A 76 -1.58 -1.38 -8.80
N LYS A 77 -2.56 -1.97 -8.12
CA LYS A 77 -2.38 -3.25 -7.40
C LYS A 77 -1.95 -4.35 -8.36
N ARG A 78 -2.59 -4.47 -9.52
CA ARG A 78 -2.19 -5.45 -10.56
C ARG A 78 -0.77 -5.21 -11.06
N GLU A 79 -0.42 -3.97 -11.34
CA GLU A 79 0.94 -3.63 -11.78
C GLU A 79 2.01 -4.00 -10.74
N VAL A 80 1.73 -3.76 -9.45
CA VAL A 80 2.62 -4.18 -8.35
C VAL A 80 2.68 -5.71 -8.25
N GLN A 81 1.56 -6.42 -8.43
CA GLN A 81 1.53 -7.89 -8.48
C GLN A 81 2.38 -8.45 -9.63
N GLU A 82 2.27 -7.87 -10.82
CA GLU A 82 3.07 -8.24 -12.00
C GLU A 82 4.56 -7.98 -11.75
N PHE A 83 4.91 -6.83 -11.19
CA PHE A 83 6.26 -6.50 -10.79
C PHE A 83 6.84 -7.50 -9.77
N PHE A 84 6.05 -7.84 -8.75
CA PHE A 84 6.48 -8.79 -7.73
C PHE A 84 6.61 -10.22 -8.30
N ALA A 85 5.69 -10.64 -9.16
CA ALA A 85 5.78 -11.95 -9.82
C ALA A 85 7.05 -12.10 -10.67
N GLN A 86 7.57 -11.00 -11.19
CA GLN A 86 8.79 -11.02 -12.00
C GLN A 86 10.08 -10.98 -11.19
N TYR A 87 10.11 -10.28 -10.06
CA TYR A 87 11.35 -9.98 -9.34
C TYR A 87 11.41 -10.50 -7.90
N TYR A 88 10.29 -10.95 -7.35
CA TYR A 88 10.15 -11.31 -5.95
C TYR A 88 9.16 -12.47 -5.75
N ALA A 89 8.48 -12.50 -4.62
CA ALA A 89 7.36 -13.37 -4.29
C ALA A 89 6.02 -12.68 -4.56
N PRO A 90 4.89 -13.40 -4.59
CA PRO A 90 3.56 -12.80 -4.75
C PRO A 90 3.28 -11.68 -3.75
N ALA A 91 2.38 -10.77 -4.12
CA ALA A 91 2.06 -9.60 -3.31
C ALA A 91 1.18 -9.96 -2.10
N VAL A 92 1.49 -9.35 -0.96
CA VAL A 92 0.57 -9.14 0.15
C VAL A 92 0.33 -7.65 0.29
N PHE A 93 -0.94 -7.24 0.32
CA PHE A 93 -1.36 -5.87 0.57
C PHE A 93 -1.83 -5.72 2.00
N TRP A 94 -1.50 -4.58 2.62
CA TRP A 94 -1.75 -4.34 4.02
C TRP A 94 -2.08 -2.88 4.28
N GLU A 95 -3.12 -2.63 5.10
CA GLU A 95 -3.44 -1.29 5.56
C GLU A 95 -3.81 -1.28 7.04
N HIS A 96 -3.31 -0.29 7.75
CA HIS A 96 -3.55 -0.09 9.17
C HIS A 96 -4.94 0.51 9.49
N GLY A 97 -5.65 1.09 8.52
CA GLY A 97 -6.99 1.64 8.69
C GLY A 97 -7.12 2.61 9.86
N VAL A 98 -6.17 3.56 9.99
CA VAL A 98 -6.01 4.56 11.07
C VAL A 98 -5.37 4.00 12.35
N PHE A 99 -5.53 2.73 12.65
CA PHE A 99 -5.02 2.16 13.91
C PHE A 99 -3.49 2.03 13.89
N ARG A 100 -2.78 2.65 14.85
CA ARG A 100 -1.31 2.65 14.98
C ARG A 100 -0.55 3.05 13.72
N GLN A 101 -1.18 3.80 12.87
CA GLN A 101 -0.60 4.38 11.68
C GLN A 101 0.41 5.47 12.08
N THR A 102 1.62 5.45 11.53
CA THR A 102 2.65 6.43 11.86
C THR A 102 2.47 7.74 11.09
N VAL A 103 1.92 7.68 9.89
CA VAL A 103 1.53 8.82 9.08
C VAL A 103 0.03 8.76 8.86
N PHE A 104 -0.72 9.75 9.34
CA PHE A 104 -2.17 9.84 9.20
C PHE A 104 -2.55 10.28 7.78
N HIS A 105 -2.24 9.45 6.82
CA HIS A 105 -2.58 9.55 5.41
C HIS A 105 -2.71 8.13 4.88
N ALA A 106 -3.74 7.84 4.11
CA ALA A 106 -3.98 6.53 3.55
C ALA A 106 -2.76 6.02 2.79
N HIS A 107 -2.27 4.86 3.11
CA HIS A 107 -1.19 4.20 2.39
C HIS A 107 -1.35 2.68 2.49
N LEU A 108 -1.31 2.04 1.34
CA LEU A 108 -1.39 0.60 1.21
C LEU A 108 0.03 0.06 1.11
N HIS A 109 0.46 -0.68 2.12
CA HIS A 109 1.71 -1.42 2.05
C HIS A 109 1.58 -2.59 1.09
N CYS A 110 2.60 -2.77 0.26
CA CYS A 110 2.73 -3.88 -0.67
C CYS A 110 4.02 -4.63 -0.32
N PHE A 111 3.90 -5.89 0.07
CA PHE A 111 5.01 -6.73 0.46
C PHE A 111 5.12 -7.95 -0.44
N PRO A 112 6.33 -8.41 -0.81
CA PRO A 112 6.54 -9.66 -1.53
C PRO A 112 6.58 -10.87 -0.56
N PHE A 113 5.46 -11.15 0.12
CA PHE A 113 5.35 -12.18 1.15
C PHE A 113 4.30 -13.26 0.85
N GLY A 114 3.69 -13.24 -0.34
CA GLY A 114 2.54 -14.08 -0.67
C GLY A 114 2.84 -15.58 -0.81
N ASP A 115 4.11 -15.99 -0.71
CA ASP A 115 4.56 -17.38 -0.59
C ASP A 115 4.76 -17.81 0.87
N THR A 116 4.55 -16.88 1.83
CA THR A 116 4.66 -17.15 3.26
C THR A 116 3.39 -17.83 3.75
N GLU A 117 3.52 -19.05 4.29
CA GLU A 117 2.41 -19.69 4.99
C GLU A 117 2.20 -19.05 6.36
N TYR A 118 0.97 -18.75 6.70
CA TYR A 118 0.58 -18.21 8.01
C TYR A 118 -0.79 -18.74 8.43
N GLU A 119 -0.96 -18.96 9.73
CA GLU A 119 -2.25 -19.31 10.31
C GLU A 119 -3.01 -18.04 10.70
N LEU A 120 -4.23 -17.93 10.22
CA LEU A 120 -5.14 -16.86 10.63
C LEU A 120 -5.77 -17.22 11.96
N ALA A 121 -5.77 -16.29 12.91
CA ALA A 121 -6.44 -16.48 14.19
C ALA A 121 -7.94 -16.72 14.00
N GLU A 122 -8.53 -17.60 14.83
CA GLU A 122 -9.97 -17.84 14.83
C GLU A 122 -10.77 -16.54 14.94
N GLY A 123 -11.84 -16.42 14.16
CA GLY A 123 -12.74 -15.26 14.18
C GLY A 123 -12.35 -14.09 13.26
N LEU A 124 -11.33 -14.24 12.41
CA LEU A 124 -11.11 -13.33 11.30
C LEU A 124 -12.17 -13.57 10.22
N HIS A 125 -12.94 -12.52 9.90
CA HIS A 125 -13.91 -12.59 8.83
C HIS A 125 -13.22 -12.30 7.50
N SER A 126 -13.23 -13.26 6.57
CA SER A 126 -12.79 -13.03 5.21
C SER A 126 -13.91 -12.38 4.41
N LEU A 127 -13.65 -11.22 3.82
CA LEU A 127 -14.53 -10.53 2.88
C LEU A 127 -13.88 -10.63 1.50
N ILE A 128 -14.43 -11.45 0.62
CA ILE A 128 -13.73 -11.84 -0.62
C ILE A 128 -14.22 -11.08 -1.86
N VAL A 129 -15.37 -10.40 -1.81
CA VAL A 129 -16.08 -10.05 -3.05
C VAL A 129 -15.78 -8.63 -3.55
N HIS A 130 -15.72 -7.62 -2.69
CA HIS A 130 -15.47 -6.21 -3.07
C HIS A 130 -14.63 -5.51 -2.00
N PRO A 131 -13.31 -5.75 -1.92
CA PRO A 131 -12.48 -5.25 -0.84
C PRO A 131 -12.64 -3.76 -0.52
N GLN A 132 -12.68 -2.89 -1.54
CA GLN A 132 -12.79 -1.43 -1.34
C GLN A 132 -14.18 -1.01 -0.82
N ASP A 133 -15.26 -1.62 -1.29
CA ASP A 133 -16.62 -1.35 -0.80
C ASP A 133 -16.79 -1.81 0.64
N ASP A 134 -16.25 -2.98 0.97
CA ASP A 134 -16.30 -3.53 2.32
C ASP A 134 -15.45 -2.71 3.30
N ILE A 135 -14.28 -2.21 2.87
CA ILE A 135 -13.44 -1.31 3.65
C ILE A 135 -14.20 0.00 3.96
N ARG A 136 -14.82 0.62 2.96
CA ARG A 136 -15.63 1.84 3.13
C ARG A 136 -16.83 1.60 4.06
N ALA A 137 -17.57 0.51 3.83
CA ALA A 137 -18.73 0.15 4.66
C ALA A 137 -18.32 -0.13 6.12
N TRP A 138 -17.19 -0.81 6.32
CA TRP A 138 -16.66 -1.03 7.67
C TRP A 138 -16.29 0.28 8.34
N TYR A 139 -15.48 1.11 7.67
CA TYR A 139 -15.02 2.36 8.25
C TYR A 139 -16.18 3.30 8.60
N ALA A 140 -17.18 3.41 7.73
CA ALA A 140 -18.37 4.21 7.96
C ALA A 140 -19.22 3.71 9.14
N SER A 141 -19.26 2.40 9.38
CA SER A 141 -20.14 1.81 10.41
C SER A 141 -19.43 1.48 11.73
N ARG A 142 -18.12 1.22 11.70
CA ARG A 142 -17.34 0.69 12.83
C ARG A 142 -16.08 1.48 13.14
N GLY A 143 -15.66 2.40 12.24
CA GLY A 143 -14.42 3.16 12.39
C GLY A 143 -13.16 2.35 12.01
N PRO A 144 -12.04 2.52 12.74
CA PRO A 144 -10.76 1.92 12.40
C PRO A 144 -10.80 0.42 12.14
N TYR A 145 -9.90 -0.07 11.30
CA TYR A 145 -9.81 -1.48 10.89
C TYR A 145 -8.36 -1.89 10.62
N PHE A 146 -8.14 -3.19 10.41
CA PHE A 146 -7.00 -3.72 9.67
C PHE A 146 -7.49 -4.36 8.38
N TYR A 147 -6.74 -4.14 7.33
CA TYR A 147 -6.93 -4.82 6.06
C TYR A 147 -5.66 -5.57 5.66
N MET A 148 -5.81 -6.81 5.19
CA MET A 148 -4.77 -7.62 4.58
C MET A 148 -5.36 -8.39 3.40
N GLU A 149 -4.62 -8.45 2.29
CA GLU A 149 -5.01 -9.20 1.08
C GLU A 149 -3.80 -9.91 0.51
N ASP A 150 -3.95 -11.17 0.20
CA ASP A 150 -3.02 -11.99 -0.57
C ASP A 150 -3.71 -12.57 -1.82
N ALA A 151 -3.07 -13.55 -2.48
CA ALA A 151 -3.64 -14.17 -3.68
C ALA A 151 -4.92 -14.99 -3.42
N CYS A 152 -5.18 -15.38 -2.17
CA CYS A 152 -6.26 -16.30 -1.79
C CYS A 152 -7.32 -15.64 -0.90
N HIS A 153 -6.96 -14.60 -0.16
CA HIS A 153 -7.79 -14.04 0.90
C HIS A 153 -7.77 -12.51 0.88
N ALA A 154 -8.92 -11.92 1.16
CA ALA A 154 -9.04 -10.51 1.55
C ALA A 154 -9.69 -10.47 2.93
N LEU A 155 -8.97 -9.93 3.92
CA LEU A 155 -9.33 -9.97 5.33
C LEU A 155 -9.51 -8.57 5.87
N LEU A 156 -10.61 -8.35 6.55
CA LEU A 156 -10.93 -7.10 7.23
C LEU A 156 -11.32 -7.43 8.67
N PHE A 157 -10.70 -6.78 9.64
CA PHE A 157 -10.92 -7.08 11.05
C PHE A 157 -10.76 -5.88 11.97
N ALA A 158 -11.35 -5.98 13.17
CA ALA A 158 -11.27 -4.94 14.19
C ALA A 158 -9.83 -4.76 14.68
N PRO A 159 -9.38 -3.53 14.95
CA PRO A 159 -8.04 -3.20 15.38
C PRO A 159 -7.81 -3.53 16.86
N GLU A 160 -7.86 -4.81 17.21
CA GLU A 160 -7.57 -5.31 18.54
C GLU A 160 -6.08 -5.54 18.75
N MET A 161 -5.55 -5.15 19.90
CA MET A 161 -4.12 -5.18 20.17
C MET A 161 -3.53 -6.59 20.06
N ASP A 162 -4.20 -7.60 20.61
CA ASP A 162 -3.72 -8.98 20.58
C ASP A 162 -3.65 -9.52 19.15
N ARG A 163 -4.64 -9.22 18.32
CA ARG A 163 -4.65 -9.55 16.89
C ARG A 163 -3.55 -8.82 16.14
N TYR A 164 -3.36 -7.53 16.43
CA TYR A 164 -2.29 -6.75 15.83
C TYR A 164 -0.90 -7.35 16.12
N VAL A 165 -0.64 -7.70 17.39
CA VAL A 165 0.64 -8.31 17.79
C VAL A 165 0.84 -9.65 17.10
N HIS A 166 -0.21 -10.49 17.03
CA HIS A 166 -0.16 -11.76 16.32
C HIS A 166 0.21 -11.57 14.84
N ILE A 167 -0.49 -10.68 14.14
CA ILE A 167 -0.25 -10.41 12.72
C ILE A 167 1.16 -9.84 12.48
N ILE A 168 1.60 -8.86 13.28
CA ILE A 168 2.95 -8.30 13.15
C ILE A 168 4.01 -9.36 13.40
N ARG A 169 3.83 -10.22 14.41
CA ARG A 169 4.82 -11.23 14.77
C ARG A 169 4.81 -12.43 13.82
N ASP A 170 3.61 -12.94 13.51
CA ASP A 170 3.51 -14.24 12.84
C ASP A 170 3.42 -14.10 11.31
N VAL A 171 2.87 -13.02 10.78
CA VAL A 171 2.82 -12.78 9.34
C VAL A 171 3.98 -11.91 8.87
N LEU A 172 4.05 -10.65 9.33
CA LEU A 172 5.09 -9.73 8.83
C LEU A 172 6.49 -10.16 9.22
N TRP A 173 6.72 -10.56 10.48
CA TRP A 173 8.05 -10.99 10.90
C TRP A 173 8.48 -12.29 10.21
N HIS A 174 7.58 -13.23 10.03
CA HIS A 174 7.89 -14.45 9.30
C HIS A 174 8.28 -14.15 7.85
N GLY A 175 7.48 -13.34 7.14
CA GLY A 175 7.80 -12.85 5.80
C GLY A 175 9.14 -12.11 5.73
N VAL A 176 9.41 -11.20 6.67
CA VAL A 176 10.69 -10.46 6.75
C VAL A 176 11.85 -11.43 6.94
N SER A 177 11.77 -12.40 7.86
CA SER A 177 12.86 -13.33 8.15
C SER A 177 13.18 -14.24 6.97
N LEU A 178 12.16 -14.68 6.21
CA LEU A 178 12.36 -15.51 5.02
C LEU A 178 12.98 -14.74 3.86
N HIS A 179 12.56 -13.50 3.62
CA HIS A 179 12.93 -12.74 2.44
C HIS A 179 14.12 -11.78 2.65
N SER A 180 14.54 -11.54 3.88
CA SER A 180 15.65 -10.60 4.17
C SER A 180 16.80 -11.21 4.96
N HIS A 181 16.71 -12.46 5.39
CA HIS A 181 17.67 -13.12 6.29
C HIS A 181 17.91 -12.36 7.60
N GLN A 182 16.95 -11.53 8.02
CA GLN A 182 17.03 -10.80 9.29
C GLN A 182 16.76 -11.75 10.44
N THR A 183 17.57 -11.66 11.49
CA THR A 183 17.44 -12.45 12.72
C THR A 183 16.74 -11.68 13.84
N GLU A 184 16.61 -10.36 13.68
CA GLU A 184 16.03 -9.47 14.67
C GLU A 184 15.12 -8.44 14.01
N TRP A 185 14.04 -8.07 14.71
CA TRP A 185 13.16 -6.99 14.30
C TRP A 185 13.86 -5.64 14.42
N ARG A 186 14.02 -4.94 13.30
CA ARG A 186 14.61 -3.61 13.27
C ARG A 186 13.59 -2.55 13.61
N SER A 187 13.94 -1.58 14.45
CA SER A 187 13.13 -0.40 14.69
C SER A 187 12.95 0.42 13.39
N GLN A 188 11.95 1.28 13.35
CA GLN A 188 11.73 2.18 12.20
C GLN A 188 12.97 3.05 11.92
N GLN A 189 13.62 3.57 12.97
CA GLN A 189 14.83 4.38 12.83
C GLN A 189 15.97 3.59 12.19
N GLN A 190 16.22 2.37 12.63
CA GLN A 190 17.24 1.50 12.02
C GLN A 190 16.93 1.19 10.55
N ARG A 191 15.68 0.90 10.22
CA ARG A 191 15.26 0.67 8.83
C ARG A 191 15.43 1.91 7.96
N TYR A 192 15.16 3.09 8.50
CA TYR A 192 15.39 4.35 7.80
C TYR A 192 16.88 4.56 7.50
N GLU A 193 17.75 4.36 8.48
CA GLU A 193 19.21 4.54 8.34
C GLU A 193 19.85 3.50 7.41
N GLU A 194 19.39 2.25 7.48
CA GLU A 194 19.98 1.11 6.78
C GLU A 194 19.24 0.74 5.46
N GLY A 195 18.06 1.31 5.22
CA GLY A 195 17.19 0.95 4.09
C GLY A 195 17.66 1.39 2.71
N GLY A 196 18.63 2.29 2.63
CA GLY A 196 19.10 2.86 1.37
C GLY A 196 19.45 1.84 0.27
N PRO A 197 20.16 0.74 0.55
CA PRO A 197 20.43 -0.31 -0.44
C PRO A 197 19.15 -0.97 -0.96
N LEU A 198 18.20 -1.29 -0.08
CA LEU A 198 16.92 -1.94 -0.44
C LEU A 198 16.08 -1.02 -1.35
N ILE A 199 16.02 0.26 -1.01
CA ILE A 199 15.33 1.27 -1.82
C ILE A 199 15.94 1.37 -3.21
N ARG A 200 17.26 1.44 -3.32
CA ARG A 200 17.95 1.51 -4.64
C ARG A 200 17.68 0.27 -5.47
N ALA A 201 17.77 -0.92 -4.89
CA ALA A 201 17.50 -2.17 -5.58
C ALA A 201 16.03 -2.25 -6.07
N THR A 202 15.07 -1.88 -5.23
CA THR A 202 13.64 -1.78 -5.61
C THR A 202 13.44 -0.83 -6.78
N LYS A 203 14.03 0.38 -6.72
CA LYS A 203 13.92 1.39 -7.78
C LYS A 203 14.52 0.91 -9.10
N GLU A 204 15.65 0.26 -9.06
CA GLU A 204 16.31 -0.26 -10.26
C GLU A 204 15.49 -1.38 -10.91
N LYS A 205 14.98 -2.33 -10.13
CA LYS A 205 14.12 -3.40 -10.65
C LYS A 205 12.81 -2.84 -11.20
N TRP A 206 12.20 -1.84 -10.55
CA TRP A 206 11.00 -1.17 -11.05
C TRP A 206 11.27 -0.47 -12.39
N ARG A 207 12.39 0.23 -12.52
CA ARG A 207 12.79 0.86 -13.77
C ARG A 207 12.93 -0.15 -14.90
N LEU A 208 13.56 -1.30 -14.65
CA LEU A 208 13.69 -2.38 -15.63
C LEU A 208 12.34 -2.98 -16.02
N PHE A 209 11.45 -3.19 -15.07
CA PHE A 209 10.09 -3.65 -15.29
C PHE A 209 9.32 -2.71 -16.24
N GLN A 210 9.36 -1.40 -15.97
CA GLN A 210 8.70 -0.40 -16.82
C GLN A 210 9.25 -0.36 -18.24
N GLN A 211 10.56 -0.52 -18.40
CA GLN A 211 11.18 -0.54 -19.73
C GLN A 211 10.77 -1.76 -20.55
N GLN A 212 10.65 -2.92 -19.93
CA GLN A 212 10.18 -4.15 -20.61
C GLN A 212 8.72 -4.04 -21.03
N GLY A 213 7.85 -3.51 -20.17
CA GLY A 213 6.46 -3.25 -20.51
C GLY A 213 6.29 -2.30 -21.69
N ALA A 214 7.09 -1.23 -21.74
CA ALA A 214 7.09 -0.28 -22.85
C ALA A 214 7.59 -0.89 -24.17
N ALA A 215 8.61 -1.75 -24.12
CA ALA A 215 9.12 -2.46 -25.30
C ALA A 215 8.06 -3.40 -25.89
N TYR A 216 7.41 -4.20 -25.04
CA TYR A 216 6.35 -5.12 -25.45
C TYR A 216 5.13 -4.39 -26.06
N ALA A 217 4.72 -3.27 -25.48
CA ALA A 217 3.62 -2.45 -26.03
C ALA A 217 3.93 -1.89 -27.40
N ASN A 218 5.18 -1.49 -27.68
CA ASN A 218 5.61 -0.99 -28.98
C ASN A 218 5.66 -2.08 -30.07
N GLU A 219 6.02 -3.32 -29.70
CA GLU A 219 6.06 -4.45 -30.61
C GLU A 219 4.65 -4.96 -30.99
N THR A 220 3.71 -4.91 -30.05
CA THR A 220 2.33 -5.40 -30.25
C THR A 220 1.38 -4.34 -30.83
N GLY A 221 1.70 -3.08 -30.73
CA GLY A 221 0.92 -1.95 -31.27
C GLY A 221 1.20 -1.61 -32.74
N ALA A 222 2.08 -2.34 -33.43
CA ALA A 222 2.44 -2.16 -34.83
C ALA A 222 1.70 -3.14 -35.75
N GLY A 223 0.38 -3.28 -35.55
CA GLY A 223 -0.51 -4.08 -36.37
C GLY A 223 -1.76 -3.30 -36.81
#